data_8472eabfd536bdb1d18888bec50c2df9
#
_entry.id   8472eabfd536bdb1d18888bec50c2df9
#
_cell.length_a   1.000
_cell.length_b   1.000
_cell.length_c   1.000
_cell.angle_alpha   90.00
_cell.angle_beta   90.00
_cell.angle_gamma   90.00
#
_symmetry.space_group_name_H-M   'P 1'
#
loop_
_entity.id
_entity.type
_entity.pdbx_description
1 polymer ?
#
loop_
_entity_poly.entity_id
_entity_poly.type
_entity_poly.pdbx_seq_one_letter_code
_entity_poly.pdbx_strand_id
1 'polypeptide(L)'
;HIELDVPVETTADWGLLGYHIGELVQESVPVISGLRSTPDLARLKHFGAAAASSGGVEMYHLVGTTPEANTLEQALGGLKPRQVLRYGEAERRQAYEKLNHTARESHVDYVMLGCPHYTIEQIWEAAKLLKGRKVHDSSALWIFTPRAIKALADQNGYTKIIEDAGAVLISDSCSAMSRAAPQGTKVVALDSAKQA
;
A
#
# COMPACT_ATOMS: atom_id res chain seq x y z
N HIS A 1 -16.92 -11.99 8.58
CA HIS A 1 -17.08 -10.59 8.95
C HIS A 1 -15.92 -10.14 9.82
N ILE A 2 -15.39 -8.96 9.56
CA ILE A 2 -14.26 -8.37 10.28
C ILE A 2 -14.70 -7.02 10.85
N GLU A 3 -14.55 -6.85 12.16
CA GLU A 3 -14.87 -5.63 12.89
C GLU A 3 -13.60 -4.87 13.19
N LEU A 4 -13.53 -3.60 12.78
CA LEU A 4 -12.40 -2.73 13.05
C LEU A 4 -12.57 -2.05 14.42
N ASP A 5 -11.63 -2.31 15.32
CA ASP A 5 -11.57 -1.67 16.65
C ASP A 5 -10.59 -0.48 16.68
N VAL A 6 -9.80 -0.29 15.61
CA VAL A 6 -8.80 0.79 15.49
C VAL A 6 -9.08 1.65 14.26
N PRO A 7 -8.69 2.93 14.27
CA PRO A 7 -8.75 3.76 13.07
C PRO A 7 -7.77 3.22 12.01
N VAL A 8 -8.18 3.27 10.75
CA VAL A 8 -7.37 2.92 9.57
C VAL A 8 -7.34 4.16 8.70
N GLU A 9 -6.27 4.94 8.81
CA GLU A 9 -6.22 6.30 8.25
C GLU A 9 -5.16 6.48 7.16
N THR A 10 -3.97 5.93 7.37
CA THR A 10 -2.85 6.07 6.44
C THR A 10 -2.84 4.96 5.39
N THR A 11 -2.15 5.17 4.27
CA THR A 11 -1.94 4.11 3.27
C THR A 11 -1.22 2.89 3.85
N ALA A 12 -0.33 3.11 4.84
CA ALA A 12 0.33 2.04 5.57
C ALA A 12 -0.66 1.21 6.40
N ASP A 13 -1.58 1.87 7.14
CA ASP A 13 -2.62 1.15 7.88
C ASP A 13 -3.49 0.28 6.95
N TRP A 14 -3.87 0.82 5.78
CA TRP A 14 -4.65 0.08 4.78
C TRP A 14 -3.87 -1.10 4.18
N GLY A 15 -2.56 -0.94 3.98
CA GLY A 15 -1.68 -2.03 3.57
C GLY A 15 -1.60 -3.14 4.62
N LEU A 16 -1.40 -2.78 5.90
CA LEU A 16 -1.35 -3.73 7.01
C LEU A 16 -2.68 -4.46 7.20
N LEU A 17 -3.80 -3.72 7.14
CA LEU A 17 -5.14 -4.31 7.19
C LEU A 17 -5.34 -5.32 6.06
N GLY A 18 -5.02 -4.94 4.82
CA GLY A 18 -5.16 -5.82 3.66
C GLY A 18 -4.30 -7.07 3.79
N TYR A 19 -3.05 -6.92 4.21
CA TYR A 19 -2.15 -8.05 4.44
C TYR A 19 -2.71 -9.03 5.48
N HIS A 20 -3.10 -8.52 6.65
CA HIS A 20 -3.65 -9.33 7.73
C HIS A 20 -4.95 -10.06 7.32
N ILE A 21 -5.87 -9.33 6.68
CA ILE A 21 -7.14 -9.91 6.22
C ILE A 21 -6.89 -10.99 5.18
N GLY A 22 -6.03 -10.74 4.19
CA GLY A 22 -5.74 -11.73 3.17
C GLY A 22 -5.23 -13.05 3.77
N GLU A 23 -4.29 -12.98 4.71
CA GLU A 23 -3.81 -14.18 5.40
C GLU A 23 -4.91 -14.96 6.14
N LEU A 24 -5.87 -14.24 6.73
CA LEU A 24 -6.94 -14.88 7.50
C LEU A 24 -8.03 -15.51 6.63
N VAL A 25 -8.45 -14.80 5.58
CA VAL A 25 -9.65 -15.19 4.82
C VAL A 25 -9.34 -15.98 3.55
N GLN A 26 -8.09 -15.89 3.10
CA GLN A 26 -7.66 -16.50 1.84
C GLN A 26 -8.58 -16.06 0.68
N GLU A 27 -9.01 -16.96 -0.17
CA GLU A 27 -9.92 -16.71 -1.31
C GLU A 27 -11.37 -16.37 -0.91
N SER A 28 -11.68 -16.30 0.40
CA SER A 28 -13.03 -15.93 0.85
C SER A 28 -13.26 -14.43 0.71
N VAL A 29 -14.52 -14.02 0.55
CA VAL A 29 -14.93 -12.61 0.46
C VAL A 29 -15.09 -12.03 1.87
N PRO A 30 -14.20 -11.13 2.34
CA PRO A 30 -14.35 -10.48 3.63
C PRO A 30 -15.39 -9.35 3.57
N VAL A 31 -16.19 -9.24 4.61
CA VAL A 31 -17.06 -8.10 4.90
C VAL A 31 -16.47 -7.35 6.08
N ILE A 32 -16.13 -6.09 5.89
CA ILE A 32 -15.40 -5.27 6.86
C ILE A 32 -16.29 -4.12 7.33
N SER A 33 -16.43 -3.94 8.63
CA SER A 33 -17.22 -2.86 9.24
C SER A 33 -16.39 -2.10 10.30
N GLY A 34 -16.91 -0.96 10.74
CA GLY A 34 -16.25 -0.14 11.76
C GLY A 34 -15.32 0.94 11.19
N LEU A 35 -15.39 1.21 9.89
CA LEU A 35 -14.67 2.34 9.28
C LEU A 35 -15.17 3.66 9.88
N ARG A 36 -14.24 4.55 10.27
CA ARG A 36 -14.54 5.88 10.81
C ARG A 36 -14.65 6.96 9.74
N SER A 37 -14.10 6.70 8.56
CA SER A 37 -14.13 7.61 7.41
C SER A 37 -14.10 6.81 6.11
N THR A 38 -14.67 7.37 5.05
CA THR A 38 -14.60 6.77 3.70
C THR A 38 -13.18 6.87 3.16
N PRO A 39 -12.55 5.76 2.77
CA PRO A 39 -11.22 5.77 2.18
C PRO A 39 -11.22 6.36 0.76
N ASP A 40 -10.11 6.99 0.39
CA ASP A 40 -9.85 7.36 -0.99
C ASP A 40 -9.35 6.16 -1.83
N LEU A 41 -9.22 6.38 -3.14
CA LEU A 41 -8.76 5.33 -4.07
C LEU A 41 -7.33 4.86 -3.78
N ALA A 42 -6.45 5.71 -3.25
CA ALA A 42 -5.09 5.32 -2.93
C ALA A 42 -5.08 4.30 -1.78
N ARG A 43 -5.87 4.55 -0.73
CA ARG A 43 -6.04 3.63 0.40
C ARG A 43 -6.63 2.28 -0.05
N LEU A 44 -7.70 2.33 -0.87
CA LEU A 44 -8.32 1.11 -1.43
C LEU A 44 -7.33 0.30 -2.30
N LYS A 45 -6.48 0.96 -3.08
CA LYS A 45 -5.42 0.30 -3.85
C LYS A 45 -4.42 -0.42 -2.94
N HIS A 46 -3.95 0.22 -1.86
CA HIS A 46 -3.02 -0.41 -0.91
C HIS A 46 -3.65 -1.61 -0.22
N PHE A 47 -4.90 -1.48 0.23
CA PHE A 47 -5.65 -2.60 0.80
C PHE A 47 -5.78 -3.77 -0.18
N GLY A 48 -6.35 -3.52 -1.36
CA GLY A 48 -6.61 -4.58 -2.35
C GLY A 48 -5.33 -5.26 -2.82
N ALA A 49 -4.24 -4.49 -3.05
CA ALA A 49 -2.95 -5.06 -3.44
C ALA A 49 -2.36 -5.97 -2.36
N ALA A 50 -2.45 -5.57 -1.09
CA ALA A 50 -1.97 -6.36 0.04
C ALA A 50 -2.81 -7.62 0.25
N ALA A 51 -4.14 -7.50 0.28
CA ALA A 51 -5.07 -8.61 0.49
C ALA A 51 -4.99 -9.67 -0.62
N ALA A 52 -4.88 -9.24 -1.88
CA ALA A 52 -4.68 -10.14 -3.01
C ALA A 52 -3.35 -10.89 -2.93
N SER A 53 -2.27 -10.23 -2.47
CA SER A 53 -0.95 -10.84 -2.40
C SER A 53 -0.77 -11.79 -1.24
N SER A 54 -1.39 -11.51 -0.09
CA SER A 54 -1.26 -12.32 1.13
C SER A 54 -2.22 -13.51 1.17
N GLY A 55 -3.36 -13.45 0.47
CA GLY A 55 -4.37 -14.49 0.56
C GLY A 55 -5.18 -14.78 -0.69
N GLY A 56 -4.92 -14.10 -1.81
CA GLY A 56 -5.71 -14.32 -3.04
C GLY A 56 -7.12 -13.71 -2.97
N VAL A 57 -7.33 -12.70 -2.13
CA VAL A 57 -8.64 -12.02 -2.02
C VAL A 57 -8.95 -11.28 -3.32
N GLU A 58 -9.97 -11.74 -4.05
CA GLU A 58 -10.39 -11.15 -5.33
C GLU A 58 -11.48 -10.09 -5.15
N MET A 59 -12.30 -10.21 -4.11
CA MET A 59 -13.41 -9.31 -3.83
C MET A 59 -13.57 -9.08 -2.32
N TYR A 60 -14.00 -7.89 -1.93
CA TYR A 60 -14.29 -7.53 -0.55
C TYR A 60 -15.42 -6.52 -0.45
N HIS A 61 -16.08 -6.47 0.70
CA HIS A 61 -17.07 -5.45 1.01
C HIS A 61 -16.61 -4.59 2.19
N LEU A 62 -16.69 -3.27 2.02
CA LEU A 62 -16.53 -2.27 3.07
C LEU A 62 -17.91 -1.69 3.38
N VAL A 63 -18.45 -1.99 4.55
CA VAL A 63 -19.79 -1.53 4.95
C VAL A 63 -19.86 0.00 4.95
N GLY A 64 -20.85 0.54 4.27
CA GLY A 64 -21.05 1.97 4.07
C GLY A 64 -20.13 2.62 3.02
N THR A 65 -19.36 1.82 2.26
CA THR A 65 -18.39 2.34 1.28
C THR A 65 -18.52 1.68 -0.08
N THR A 66 -18.48 0.34 -0.16
CA THR A 66 -18.64 -0.36 -1.45
C THR A 66 -20.12 -0.38 -1.86
N PRO A 67 -20.43 -0.28 -3.17
CA PRO A 67 -21.82 -0.06 -3.64
C PRO A 67 -22.85 -1.09 -3.15
N GLU A 68 -22.45 -2.35 -3.02
CA GLU A 68 -23.33 -3.45 -2.61
C GLU A 68 -23.41 -3.62 -1.10
N ALA A 69 -22.76 -2.78 -0.30
CA ALA A 69 -22.57 -2.95 1.14
C ALA A 69 -22.97 -1.70 1.94
N ASN A 70 -24.12 -1.08 1.65
CA ASN A 70 -24.60 0.06 2.44
C ASN A 70 -24.83 -0.30 3.91
N THR A 71 -25.23 -1.56 4.17
CA THR A 71 -25.38 -2.11 5.52
C THR A 71 -24.66 -3.46 5.62
N LEU A 72 -24.39 -3.91 6.85
CA LEU A 72 -23.79 -5.21 7.10
C LEU A 72 -24.69 -6.34 6.55
N GLU A 73 -26.01 -6.21 6.71
CA GLU A 73 -26.97 -7.19 6.21
C GLU A 73 -26.93 -7.31 4.68
N GLN A 74 -26.87 -6.18 3.97
CA GLN A 74 -26.71 -6.16 2.51
C GLN A 74 -25.39 -6.79 2.07
N ALA A 75 -24.29 -6.43 2.72
CA ALA A 75 -22.97 -6.98 2.43
C ALA A 75 -22.89 -8.50 2.64
N LEU A 76 -23.64 -9.03 3.59
CA LEU A 76 -23.74 -10.46 3.87
C LEU A 76 -24.80 -11.18 3.02
N GLY A 77 -25.56 -10.44 2.17
CA GLY A 77 -26.65 -11.01 1.38
C GLY A 77 -27.76 -11.64 2.20
N GLY A 78 -28.01 -11.13 3.42
CA GLY A 78 -28.97 -11.69 4.37
C GLY A 78 -28.52 -12.97 5.06
N LEU A 79 -27.29 -13.42 4.83
CA LEU A 79 -26.71 -14.61 5.44
C LEU A 79 -26.01 -14.26 6.76
N LYS A 80 -25.80 -15.28 7.60
CA LYS A 80 -24.92 -15.13 8.76
C LYS A 80 -23.45 -15.26 8.33
N PRO A 81 -22.54 -14.47 8.91
CA PRO A 81 -21.12 -14.64 8.63
C PRO A 81 -20.66 -16.02 9.16
N ARG A 82 -19.76 -16.68 8.42
CA ARG A 82 -19.14 -17.93 8.87
C ARG A 82 -18.34 -17.75 10.16
N GLN A 83 -17.71 -16.58 10.29
CA GLN A 83 -16.90 -16.20 11.42
C GLN A 83 -16.95 -14.68 11.60
N VAL A 84 -16.87 -14.23 12.83
CA VAL A 84 -16.67 -12.81 13.18
C VAL A 84 -15.30 -12.68 13.81
N LEU A 85 -14.46 -11.83 13.21
CA LEU A 85 -13.09 -11.55 13.63
C LEU A 85 -12.97 -10.08 13.99
N ARG A 86 -11.99 -9.74 14.80
CA ARG A 86 -11.65 -8.37 15.15
C ARG A 86 -10.29 -8.00 14.58
N TYR A 87 -10.15 -6.75 14.18
CA TYR A 87 -8.88 -6.16 13.82
C TYR A 87 -8.64 -4.95 14.72
N GLY A 88 -7.72 -5.12 15.64
CA GLY A 88 -7.33 -4.12 16.62
C GLY A 88 -5.84 -3.79 16.53
N GLU A 89 -5.33 -3.16 17.59
CA GLU A 89 -3.93 -2.76 17.70
C GLU A 89 -2.97 -3.95 17.69
N ALA A 90 -3.39 -5.07 18.30
CA ALA A 90 -2.57 -6.30 18.35
C ALA A 90 -2.38 -6.89 16.95
N GLU A 91 -3.44 -6.99 16.16
CA GLU A 91 -3.42 -7.53 14.80
C GLU A 91 -2.63 -6.61 13.86
N ARG A 92 -2.81 -5.28 13.98
CA ARG A 92 -2.03 -4.29 13.23
C ARG A 92 -0.54 -4.41 13.52
N ARG A 93 -0.18 -4.50 14.79
CA ARG A 93 1.20 -4.66 15.23
C ARG A 93 1.81 -5.98 14.74
N GLN A 94 1.07 -7.07 14.84
CA GLN A 94 1.52 -8.38 14.34
C GLN A 94 1.81 -8.33 12.83
N ALA A 95 0.92 -7.74 12.03
CA ALA A 95 1.15 -7.56 10.60
C ALA A 95 2.40 -6.70 10.33
N TYR A 96 2.56 -5.59 11.06
CA TYR A 96 3.74 -4.72 10.94
C TYR A 96 5.03 -5.47 11.27
N GLU A 97 5.08 -6.17 12.40
CA GLU A 97 6.28 -6.92 12.83
C GLU A 97 6.62 -8.03 11.82
N LYS A 98 5.62 -8.72 11.28
CA LYS A 98 5.80 -9.77 10.28
C LYS A 98 6.41 -9.25 8.99
N LEU A 99 5.95 -8.11 8.49
CA LEU A 99 6.45 -7.49 7.28
C LEU A 99 7.87 -6.87 7.44
N ASN A 100 8.26 -6.56 8.67
CA ASN A 100 9.54 -5.92 8.97
C ASN A 100 10.59 -6.84 9.60
N HIS A 101 10.30 -8.12 9.81
CA HIS A 101 11.17 -9.03 10.57
C HIS A 101 12.48 -9.37 9.88
N THR A 102 12.60 -9.15 8.58
CA THR A 102 13.80 -9.48 7.79
C THR A 102 14.91 -8.43 7.91
N ALA A 103 14.55 -7.18 8.27
CA ALA A 103 15.51 -6.09 8.38
C ALA A 103 16.36 -6.23 9.66
N ARG A 104 17.64 -6.57 9.50
CA ARG A 104 18.61 -6.69 10.59
C ARG A 104 19.61 -5.54 10.65
N GLU A 105 19.72 -4.77 9.56
CA GLU A 105 20.64 -3.65 9.42
C GLU A 105 19.86 -2.34 9.36
N SER A 106 20.44 -1.27 9.92
CA SER A 106 19.85 0.07 9.90
C SER A 106 20.12 0.84 8.61
N HIS A 107 21.08 0.39 7.80
CA HIS A 107 21.39 1.02 6.52
C HIS A 107 20.45 0.52 5.42
N VAL A 108 19.88 1.45 4.67
CA VAL A 108 18.99 1.17 3.53
C VAL A 108 19.71 1.53 2.24
N ASP A 109 19.97 0.53 1.40
CA ASP A 109 20.62 0.71 0.10
C ASP A 109 19.64 1.21 -0.96
N TYR A 110 18.38 0.77 -0.86
CA TYR A 110 17.38 1.03 -1.87
C TYR A 110 16.01 1.33 -1.24
N VAL A 111 15.43 2.44 -1.63
CA VAL A 111 14.05 2.81 -1.29
C VAL A 111 13.19 2.66 -2.53
N MET A 112 12.20 1.79 -2.47
CA MET A 112 11.27 1.52 -3.55
C MET A 112 9.86 1.97 -3.15
N LEU A 113 9.32 2.96 -3.86
CA LEU A 113 7.99 3.49 -3.63
C LEU A 113 7.10 3.28 -4.85
N GLY A 114 5.80 3.10 -4.63
CA GLY A 114 4.82 2.94 -5.71
C GLY A 114 4.47 1.50 -6.04
N CYS A 115 4.26 0.68 -5.03
CA CYS A 115 3.58 -0.61 -5.17
C CYS A 115 2.38 -0.68 -4.21
N PRO A 116 1.18 -0.39 -4.73
CA PRO A 116 0.76 -0.14 -6.12
C PRO A 116 1.25 1.21 -6.65
N HIS A 117 1.35 1.33 -7.98
CA HIS A 117 1.83 2.53 -8.67
C HIS A 117 1.24 3.83 -8.10
N TYR A 118 2.09 4.82 -7.90
CA TYR A 118 1.70 6.12 -7.34
C TYR A 118 0.70 6.86 -8.21
N THR A 119 -0.26 7.53 -7.55
CA THR A 119 -1.14 8.53 -8.16
C THR A 119 -0.41 9.86 -8.32
N ILE A 120 -1.03 10.81 -9.02
CA ILE A 120 -0.44 12.14 -9.17
C ILE A 120 -0.31 12.88 -7.84
N GLU A 121 -1.24 12.67 -6.91
CA GLU A 121 -1.19 13.23 -5.56
C GLU A 121 -0.01 12.66 -4.76
N GLN A 122 0.23 11.36 -4.83
CA GLN A 122 1.38 10.72 -4.18
C GLN A 122 2.71 11.18 -4.79
N ILE A 123 2.77 11.38 -6.11
CA ILE A 123 3.94 11.99 -6.78
C ILE A 123 4.17 13.42 -6.32
N TRP A 124 3.11 14.22 -6.22
CA TRP A 124 3.21 15.58 -5.71
C TRP A 124 3.70 15.63 -4.26
N GLU A 125 3.18 14.76 -3.39
CA GLU A 125 3.66 14.65 -2.01
C GLU A 125 5.16 14.26 -1.96
N ALA A 126 5.57 13.29 -2.76
CA ALA A 126 6.99 12.90 -2.87
C ALA A 126 7.85 14.08 -3.35
N ALA A 127 7.40 14.81 -4.38
CA ALA A 127 8.10 15.99 -4.88
C ALA A 127 8.22 17.09 -3.81
N LYS A 128 7.15 17.35 -3.03
CA LYS A 128 7.21 18.31 -1.92
C LYS A 128 8.25 17.92 -0.87
N LEU A 129 8.27 16.65 -0.50
CA LEU A 129 9.22 16.13 0.50
C LEU A 129 10.66 16.16 0.01
N LEU A 130 10.89 15.96 -1.28
CA LEU A 130 12.23 15.93 -1.90
C LEU A 130 12.74 17.33 -2.29
N LYS A 131 11.88 18.33 -2.39
CA LYS A 131 12.25 19.68 -2.80
C LYS A 131 13.36 20.27 -1.92
N GLY A 132 14.49 20.60 -2.55
CA GLY A 132 15.66 21.17 -1.86
C GLY A 132 16.45 20.14 -1.01
N ARG A 133 16.13 18.87 -1.12
CA ARG A 133 16.86 17.78 -0.46
C ARG A 133 17.64 16.95 -1.46
N LYS A 134 18.49 16.07 -0.96
CA LYS A 134 19.23 15.08 -1.75
C LYS A 134 19.05 13.70 -1.18
N VAL A 135 18.87 12.70 -2.03
CA VAL A 135 19.01 11.30 -1.67
C VAL A 135 20.46 11.06 -1.27
N HIS A 136 20.69 10.32 -0.21
CA HIS A 136 22.05 10.03 0.26
C HIS A 136 22.81 9.19 -0.77
N ASP A 137 24.09 9.46 -0.97
CA ASP A 137 24.92 8.85 -2.02
C ASP A 137 25.03 7.31 -1.91
N SER A 138 24.85 6.75 -0.70
CA SER A 138 24.82 5.30 -0.47
C SER A 138 23.45 4.65 -0.64
N SER A 139 22.44 5.40 -1.04
CA SER A 139 21.07 4.91 -1.20
C SER A 139 20.51 5.27 -2.56
N ALA A 140 19.69 4.42 -3.14
CA ALA A 140 18.90 4.76 -4.32
C ALA A 140 17.43 4.93 -3.94
N LEU A 141 16.74 5.90 -4.55
CA LEU A 141 15.29 6.08 -4.39
C LEU A 141 14.62 5.98 -5.76
N TRP A 142 13.79 4.96 -5.96
CA TRP A 142 12.99 4.79 -7.17
C TRP A 142 11.51 4.87 -6.84
N ILE A 143 10.78 5.62 -7.64
CA ILE A 143 9.34 5.82 -7.51
C ILE A 143 8.67 5.30 -8.79
N PHE A 144 7.65 4.44 -8.63
CA PHE A 144 6.95 3.80 -9.75
C PHE A 144 5.55 4.38 -9.94
N THR A 145 5.19 4.64 -11.20
CA THR A 145 3.91 5.24 -11.57
C THR A 145 3.49 4.81 -12.99
N PRO A 146 2.20 4.90 -13.37
CA PRO A 146 1.81 4.71 -14.78
C PRO A 146 2.37 5.83 -15.68
N ARG A 147 2.63 5.54 -16.96
CA ARG A 147 3.11 6.55 -17.92
C ARG A 147 2.22 7.77 -18.04
N ALA A 148 0.91 7.59 -17.94
CA ALA A 148 -0.03 8.72 -17.98
C ALA A 148 0.18 9.66 -16.78
N ILE A 149 0.41 9.12 -15.60
CA ILE A 149 0.70 9.91 -14.39
C ILE A 149 2.08 10.55 -14.49
N LYS A 150 3.08 9.83 -15.04
CA LYS A 150 4.40 10.41 -15.28
C LYS A 150 4.32 11.61 -16.22
N ALA A 151 3.54 11.53 -17.30
CA ALA A 151 3.35 12.66 -18.21
C ALA A 151 2.74 13.89 -17.51
N LEU A 152 1.78 13.68 -16.61
CA LEU A 152 1.24 14.76 -15.77
C LEU A 152 2.29 15.32 -14.81
N ALA A 153 3.11 14.46 -14.21
CA ALA A 153 4.20 14.87 -13.33
C ALA A 153 5.26 15.68 -14.08
N ASP A 154 5.59 15.29 -15.32
CA ASP A 154 6.50 16.03 -16.21
C ASP A 154 5.98 17.44 -16.50
N GLN A 155 4.70 17.56 -16.88
CA GLN A 155 4.05 18.84 -17.17
C GLN A 155 4.00 19.78 -15.95
N ASN A 156 3.85 19.23 -14.75
CA ASN A 156 3.78 19.99 -13.51
C ASN A 156 5.17 20.23 -12.86
N GLY A 157 6.25 19.74 -13.48
CA GLY A 157 7.61 19.88 -12.96
C GLY A 157 7.95 19.00 -11.75
N TYR A 158 7.08 18.09 -11.39
CA TYR A 158 7.31 17.19 -10.23
C TYR A 158 8.45 16.20 -10.52
N THR A 159 8.50 15.66 -11.74
CA THR A 159 9.60 14.80 -12.19
C THR A 159 10.95 15.47 -12.01
N LYS A 160 11.07 16.74 -12.45
CA LYS A 160 12.31 17.49 -12.29
C LYS A 160 12.72 17.65 -10.82
N ILE A 161 11.78 17.95 -9.92
CA ILE A 161 12.07 18.08 -8.48
C ILE A 161 12.59 16.76 -7.90
N ILE A 162 11.98 15.63 -8.30
CA ILE A 162 12.35 14.28 -7.87
C ILE A 162 13.75 13.94 -8.38
N GLU A 163 14.03 14.17 -9.67
CA GLU A 163 15.32 13.89 -10.30
C GLU A 163 16.43 14.83 -9.78
N ASP A 164 16.15 16.11 -9.56
CA ASP A 164 17.08 17.06 -8.94
C ASP A 164 17.49 16.62 -7.53
N ALA A 165 16.64 15.88 -6.83
CA ALA A 165 16.98 15.27 -5.54
C ALA A 165 17.85 14.00 -5.66
N GLY A 166 18.06 13.46 -6.86
CA GLY A 166 18.80 12.23 -7.11
C GLY A 166 17.93 10.97 -7.06
N ALA A 167 16.61 11.12 -7.02
CA ALA A 167 15.65 10.01 -7.14
C ALA A 167 15.28 9.77 -8.62
N VAL A 168 14.70 8.60 -8.91
CA VAL A 168 14.27 8.22 -10.27
C VAL A 168 12.78 7.97 -10.29
N LEU A 169 12.06 8.64 -11.22
CA LEU A 169 10.64 8.39 -11.49
C LEU A 169 10.50 7.45 -12.69
N ILE A 170 10.08 6.22 -12.44
CA ILE A 170 9.99 5.15 -13.43
C ILE A 170 8.52 4.90 -13.80
N SER A 171 8.25 4.74 -15.09
CA SER A 171 6.90 4.44 -15.57
C SER A 171 6.75 2.99 -16.03
N ASP A 172 5.51 2.47 -15.86
CA ASP A 172 5.04 1.17 -16.37
C ASP A 172 5.95 -0.02 -16.03
N SER A 173 6.61 0.04 -14.87
CA SER A 173 7.53 -1.00 -14.43
C SER A 173 7.26 -1.39 -12.98
N CYS A 174 7.90 -2.46 -12.55
CA CYS A 174 7.84 -2.94 -11.17
C CYS A 174 9.16 -3.64 -10.86
N SER A 175 9.86 -3.24 -9.82
CA SER A 175 11.14 -3.84 -9.41
C SER A 175 11.05 -5.34 -9.18
N ALA A 176 9.97 -5.81 -8.54
CA ALA A 176 9.80 -7.24 -8.27
C ALA A 176 9.64 -8.06 -9.55
N MET A 177 8.85 -7.60 -10.52
CA MET A 177 8.63 -8.33 -11.77
C MET A 177 9.81 -8.23 -12.74
N SER A 178 10.40 -7.05 -12.85
CA SER A 178 11.56 -6.82 -13.74
C SER A 178 12.87 -7.35 -13.16
N ARG A 179 12.87 -7.71 -11.86
CA ARG A 179 14.08 -8.02 -11.09
C ARG A 179 15.13 -6.91 -11.16
N ALA A 180 14.69 -5.68 -11.43
CA ALA A 180 15.54 -4.52 -11.51
C ALA A 180 15.68 -3.91 -10.11
N ALA A 181 16.90 -3.87 -9.63
CA ALA A 181 17.29 -3.15 -8.43
C ALA A 181 18.68 -2.53 -8.66
N PRO A 182 19.04 -1.47 -7.94
CA PRO A 182 20.42 -0.96 -7.98
C PRO A 182 21.41 -2.06 -7.67
N GLN A 183 22.56 -2.03 -8.37
CA GLN A 183 23.59 -3.06 -8.17
C GLN A 183 24.12 -3.03 -6.71
N GLY A 184 24.23 -4.19 -6.10
CA GLY A 184 24.73 -4.32 -4.73
C GLY A 184 23.66 -4.12 -3.63
N THR A 185 22.38 -3.96 -3.99
CA THR A 185 21.27 -3.85 -3.02
C THR A 185 21.22 -5.07 -2.10
N LYS A 186 21.19 -4.82 -0.79
CA LYS A 186 21.02 -5.81 0.27
C LYS A 186 19.81 -5.53 1.12
N VAL A 187 19.58 -4.25 1.47
CA VAL A 187 18.49 -3.81 2.33
C VAL A 187 17.58 -2.86 1.57
N VAL A 188 16.31 -3.21 1.49
CA VAL A 188 15.27 -2.45 0.80
C VAL A 188 14.27 -1.90 1.79
N ALA A 189 13.95 -0.61 1.69
CA ALA A 189 12.77 -0.02 2.32
C ALA A 189 11.69 0.21 1.27
N LEU A 190 10.45 -0.09 1.62
CA LEU A 190 9.32 0.04 0.71
C LEU A 190 8.03 0.46 1.44
N ASP A 191 7.08 1.00 0.70
CA ASP A 191 5.77 1.43 1.19
C ASP A 191 4.65 0.42 0.89
N SER A 192 5.02 -0.84 0.66
CA SER A 192 4.13 -1.85 0.10
C SER A 192 4.09 -3.11 0.94
N ALA A 193 2.96 -3.39 1.56
CA ALA A 193 2.68 -4.70 2.16
C ALA A 193 2.55 -5.84 1.12
N LYS A 194 2.48 -5.50 -0.18
CA LYS A 194 2.47 -6.49 -1.26
C LYS A 194 3.86 -7.06 -1.56
N GLN A 195 4.92 -6.27 -1.33
CA GLN A 195 6.29 -6.62 -1.71
C GLN A 195 7.22 -6.87 -0.52
N ALA A 196 6.73 -6.64 0.69
CA ALA A 196 7.45 -6.90 1.93
C ALA A 196 7.58 -8.40 2.24
#